data_d37ee46760ef425b3d98dc8643f3f90d
#
_entry.id   d37ee46760ef425b3d98dc8643f3f90d
#
_cell.length_a   1.000
_cell.length_b   1.000
_cell.length_c   1.000
_cell.angle_alpha   90.00
_cell.angle_beta   90.00
_cell.angle_gamma   90.00
#
_symmetry.space_group_name_H-M   'P 1'
#
loop_
_entity.id
_entity.type
_entity.pdbx_description
1 polymer ?
#
loop_
_entity_poly.entity_id
_entity_poly.type
_entity_poly.pdbx_seq_one_letter_code
_entity_poly.pdbx_strand_id
1 'polypeptide(L)'
;MTAGFLDLLVLDDGAAIRGYDCRDVVHVKEVPGERGAPGGYLVQLGRLGSRREVVCREVLGSMALSAREIRLVPEALRERMTGEKPWAVGVTERGIFLLY
;
A
#
# COMPACT_ATOMS: atom_id res chain seq x y z
N MET A 1 22.14 -16.20 5.86
CA MET A 1 21.28 -15.09 6.28
C MET A 1 20.53 -14.54 5.09
N THR A 2 19.25 -14.49 5.20
CA THR A 2 18.43 -13.94 4.13
C THR A 2 18.51 -12.43 4.11
N ALA A 3 18.66 -11.86 2.92
CA ALA A 3 18.47 -10.44 2.75
C ALA A 3 17.04 -10.10 3.23
N GLY A 4 16.88 -9.01 3.95
CA GLY A 4 15.58 -8.56 4.37
C GLY A 4 14.72 -8.19 3.17
N PHE A 5 13.60 -8.87 3.04
CA PHE A 5 12.57 -8.51 2.08
C PHE A 5 11.38 -7.93 2.82
N LEU A 6 10.78 -6.95 2.24
CA LEU A 6 9.51 -6.41 2.72
C LEU A 6 8.40 -6.99 1.85
N ASP A 7 7.53 -7.78 2.46
CA ASP A 7 6.39 -8.35 1.76
C ASP A 7 5.24 -7.34 1.79
N LEU A 8 4.78 -6.97 0.63
CA LEU A 8 3.74 -5.95 0.46
C LEU A 8 2.49 -6.54 -0.17
N LEU A 9 1.34 -6.07 0.30
CA LEU A 9 0.10 -6.15 -0.45
C LEU A 9 0.05 -4.91 -1.35
N VAL A 10 -0.08 -5.13 -2.65
CA VAL A 10 -0.05 -4.06 -3.64
C VAL A 10 -1.46 -3.78 -4.13
N LEU A 11 -1.85 -2.51 -4.06
CA LEU A 11 -3.19 -2.04 -4.40
C LEU A 11 -3.12 -0.94 -5.45
N ASP A 12 -4.16 -0.88 -6.27
CA ASP A 12 -4.41 0.25 -7.16
C ASP A 12 -5.60 1.03 -6.59
N ASP A 13 -5.38 2.27 -6.18
CA ASP A 13 -6.45 3.12 -5.64
C ASP A 13 -7.15 3.97 -6.70
N GLY A 14 -6.79 3.78 -7.96
CA GLY A 14 -7.30 4.56 -9.08
C GLY A 14 -6.42 5.75 -9.46
N ALA A 15 -5.56 6.21 -8.55
CA ALA A 15 -4.64 7.33 -8.78
C ALA A 15 -3.18 6.88 -8.73
N ALA A 16 -2.85 5.93 -7.88
CA ALA A 16 -1.49 5.45 -7.68
C ALA A 16 -1.48 3.99 -7.26
N ILE A 17 -0.33 3.37 -7.40
CA ILE A 17 -0.08 2.03 -6.88
C ILE A 17 0.49 2.19 -5.48
N ARG A 18 -0.15 1.54 -4.52
CA ARG A 18 0.20 1.60 -3.11
C ARG A 18 0.63 0.24 -2.60
N GLY A 19 1.59 0.22 -1.70
CA GLY A 19 2.01 -0.99 -1.01
C GLY A 19 1.83 -0.87 0.49
N TYR A 20 1.32 -1.92 1.10
CA TYR A 20 1.17 -2.04 2.56
C TYR A 20 1.89 -3.29 3.02
N ASP A 21 2.55 -3.22 4.16
CA ASP A 21 3.20 -4.39 4.76
C ASP A 21 2.15 -5.48 4.97
N CYS A 22 2.38 -6.66 4.43
CA CYS A 22 1.46 -7.80 4.57
C CYS A 22 1.16 -8.13 6.04
N ARG A 23 2.08 -7.86 6.95
CA ARG A 23 1.89 -8.10 8.38
C ARG A 23 0.82 -7.20 8.99
N ASP A 24 0.56 -6.06 8.36
CA ASP A 24 -0.45 -5.12 8.83
C ASP A 24 -1.83 -5.42 8.25
N VAL A 25 -1.91 -6.28 7.25
CA VAL A 25 -3.18 -6.62 6.60
C VAL A 25 -3.93 -7.63 7.45
N VAL A 26 -5.11 -7.25 7.92
CA VAL A 26 -5.99 -8.09 8.72
C VAL A 26 -6.99 -8.82 7.84
N HIS A 27 -7.58 -8.11 6.90
CA HIS A 27 -8.64 -8.66 6.06
C HIS A 27 -8.79 -7.86 4.77
N VAL A 28 -9.15 -8.55 3.71
CA VAL A 28 -9.48 -7.93 2.42
C VAL A 28 -10.89 -8.37 2.06
N LYS A 29 -11.75 -7.41 1.79
CA LYS A 29 -13.15 -7.66 1.51
C LYS A 29 -13.54 -7.03 0.17
N GLU A 30 -14.23 -7.78 -0.66
CA GLU A 30 -14.78 -7.25 -1.89
C GLU A 30 -15.97 -6.34 -1.57
N VAL A 31 -15.99 -5.18 -2.20
CA VAL A 31 -17.10 -4.23 -2.09
C VAL A 31 -17.82 -4.23 -3.43
N PRO A 32 -19.11 -4.62 -3.45
CA PRO A 32 -19.86 -4.66 -4.71
C PRO A 32 -20.05 -3.25 -5.27
N GLY A 33 -20.08 -3.18 -6.61
CA GLY A 33 -20.41 -1.94 -7.29
C GLY A 33 -21.86 -1.56 -7.07
N GLU A 34 -22.11 -0.27 -6.95
CA GLU A 34 -23.46 0.28 -6.91
C GLU A 34 -23.77 0.98 -8.24
N ARG A 35 -25.00 1.37 -8.41
CA ARG A 35 -25.47 2.07 -9.60
C ARG A 35 -24.66 3.34 -9.85
N GLY A 36 -23.88 3.36 -10.93
CA GLY A 36 -23.05 4.50 -11.27
C GLY A 36 -21.69 4.54 -10.61
N ALA A 37 -21.37 3.55 -9.75
CA ALA A 37 -20.06 3.45 -9.10
C ALA A 37 -19.49 2.04 -9.28
N PRO A 38 -18.24 1.89 -9.72
CA PRO A 38 -17.59 0.58 -9.80
C PRO A 38 -17.37 -0.01 -8.41
N GLY A 39 -17.36 -1.32 -8.33
CA GLY A 39 -16.96 -2.02 -7.13
C GLY A 39 -15.46 -1.88 -6.88
N GLY A 40 -15.00 -2.42 -5.77
CA GLY A 40 -13.61 -2.41 -5.38
C GLY A 40 -13.37 -3.32 -4.19
N TYR A 41 -12.37 -2.97 -3.39
CA TYR A 41 -12.00 -3.75 -2.23
C TYR A 41 -11.79 -2.84 -1.03
N LEU A 42 -12.15 -3.37 0.13
CA LEU A 42 -11.86 -2.75 1.41
C LEU A 42 -10.75 -3.56 2.06
N VAL A 43 -9.64 -2.92 2.35
CA VAL A 43 -8.51 -3.53 3.03
C VAL A 43 -8.48 -3.02 4.47
N GLN A 44 -8.60 -3.94 5.40
CA GLN A 44 -8.50 -3.63 6.82
C GLN A 44 -7.07 -3.81 7.27
N LEU A 45 -6.51 -2.76 7.85
CA LEU A 45 -5.15 -2.73 8.36
C LEU A 45 -5.18 -2.59 9.87
N GLY A 46 -4.32 -3.31 10.55
CA GLY A 46 -4.22 -3.24 12.00
C GLY A 46 -2.80 -3.49 12.45
N ARG A 47 -2.31 -2.65 13.35
CA ARG A 47 -1.01 -2.82 13.96
C ARG A 47 -1.03 -2.19 15.36
N LEU A 48 -0.63 -2.97 16.36
CA LEU A 48 -0.48 -2.48 17.75
C LEU A 48 -1.70 -1.70 18.26
N GLY A 49 -2.90 -2.22 18.02
CA GLY A 49 -4.13 -1.61 18.49
C GLY A 49 -4.69 -0.49 17.61
N SER A 50 -3.98 -0.10 16.59
CA SER A 50 -4.47 0.85 15.60
C SER A 50 -5.16 0.10 14.47
N ARG A 51 -6.36 0.55 14.11
CA ARG A 51 -7.10 -0.01 12.99
C ARG A 51 -7.43 1.09 12.00
N ARG A 52 -7.29 0.76 10.72
CA ARG A 52 -7.73 1.65 9.65
C ARG A 52 -8.21 0.83 8.46
N GLU A 53 -8.96 1.47 7.61
CA GLU A 53 -9.49 0.85 6.41
C GLU A 53 -9.07 1.66 5.19
N VAL A 54 -8.71 0.95 4.13
CA VAL A 54 -8.35 1.56 2.86
C VAL A 54 -9.25 0.98 1.79
N VAL A 55 -9.89 1.85 1.05
CA VAL A 55 -10.69 1.45 -0.11
C VAL A 55 -9.81 1.55 -1.34
N CYS A 56 -9.78 0.51 -2.13
CA CYS A 56 -9.01 0.49 -3.36
C CYS A 56 -9.85 -0.02 -4.53
N ARG A 57 -9.39 0.28 -5.72
CA ARG A 57 -10.03 -0.15 -6.95
C ARG A 57 -9.76 -1.62 -7.24
N GLU A 58 -8.52 -2.03 -7.04
CA GLU A 58 -8.07 -3.37 -7.34
C GLU A 58 -6.95 -3.82 -6.42
N VAL A 59 -6.95 -5.08 -6.05
CA VAL A 59 -5.83 -5.72 -5.33
C VAL A 59 -4.98 -6.43 -6.38
N LEU A 60 -3.76 -5.97 -6.55
CA LEU A 60 -2.86 -6.50 -7.57
C LEU A 60 -2.10 -7.75 -7.12
N GLY A 61 -2.07 -8.01 -5.82
CA GLY A 61 -1.41 -9.17 -5.27
C GLY A 61 -0.33 -8.81 -4.27
N SER A 62 0.54 -9.75 -3.98
CA SER A 62 1.65 -9.55 -3.06
C SER A 62 2.97 -9.44 -3.83
N MET A 63 3.90 -8.68 -3.27
CA MET A 63 5.21 -8.47 -3.84
C MET A 63 6.25 -8.35 -2.73
N ALA A 64 7.40 -8.93 -2.92
CA ALA A 64 8.53 -8.76 -2.02
C ALA A 64 9.49 -7.72 -2.59
N LEU A 65 9.81 -6.71 -1.79
CA LEU A 65 10.81 -5.70 -2.14
C LEU A 65 12.08 -5.92 -1.35
N SER A 66 13.21 -5.82 -2.03
CA SER A 66 14.51 -5.80 -1.37
C SER A 66 14.85 -4.38 -0.91
N ALA A 67 15.85 -4.26 -0.04
CA ALA A 67 16.32 -2.96 0.43
C ALA A 67 16.78 -2.04 -0.71
N ARG A 68 17.26 -2.61 -1.80
CA ARG A 68 17.70 -1.84 -2.99
C ARG A 68 16.56 -1.15 -3.70
N GLU A 69 15.37 -1.69 -3.56
CA GLU A 69 14.17 -1.20 -4.26
C GLU A 69 13.40 -0.18 -3.43
N ILE A 70 13.83 0.08 -2.21
CA ILE A 70 13.15 0.97 -1.27
C ILE A 70 13.92 2.28 -1.15
N ARG A 71 13.21 3.40 -1.35
CA ARG A 71 13.75 4.75 -1.17
C ARG A 71 12.91 5.46 -0.12
N LEU A 72 13.54 5.87 0.96
CA LEU A 72 12.86 6.60 2.02
C LEU A 72 12.44 7.98 1.52
N VAL A 73 11.24 8.38 1.90
CA VAL A 73 10.76 9.74 1.62
C VAL A 73 11.36 10.67 2.68
N PRO A 74 12.08 11.72 2.28
CA PRO A 74 12.63 12.69 3.23
C PRO A 74 11.54 13.32 4.08
N GLU A 75 11.80 13.51 5.35
CA GLU A 75 10.84 14.07 6.28
C GLU A 75 10.35 15.44 5.86
N ALA A 76 11.25 16.29 5.36
CA ALA A 76 10.90 17.61 4.86
C ALA A 76 9.87 17.57 3.73
N LEU A 77 9.92 16.52 2.90
CA LEU A 77 8.93 16.31 1.84
C LEU A 77 7.61 15.79 2.42
N ARG A 78 7.69 14.88 3.38
CA ARG A 78 6.50 14.33 4.05
C ARG A 78 5.69 15.41 4.75
N GLU A 79 6.36 16.39 5.35
CA GLU A 79 5.70 17.50 6.02
C GLU A 79 4.85 18.35 5.08
N ARG A 80 5.18 18.36 3.81
CA ARG A 80 4.44 19.11 2.78
C ARG A 80 3.29 18.32 2.16
N MET A 81 3.22 17.02 2.44
CA MET A 81 2.15 16.17 1.93
C MET A 81 0.90 16.30 2.79
N THR A 82 -0.24 16.15 2.17
CA THR A 82 -1.54 16.13 2.86
C THR A 82 -2.10 14.71 2.85
N GLY A 83 -2.92 14.38 3.84
CA GLY A 83 -3.54 13.07 3.96
C GLY A 83 -2.57 12.02 4.46
N GLU A 84 -2.77 10.78 4.02
CA GLU A 84 -1.90 9.67 4.37
C GLU A 84 -0.54 9.84 3.69
N LYS A 85 0.52 9.75 4.48
CA LYS A 85 1.87 10.02 3.98
C LYS A 85 2.65 8.72 3.81
N PRO A 86 3.19 8.46 2.61
CA PRO A 86 4.06 7.31 2.44
C PRO A 86 5.38 7.52 3.20
N TRP A 87 5.90 6.43 3.76
CA TRP A 87 7.21 6.47 4.41
C TRP A 87 8.35 6.21 3.42
N ALA A 88 8.03 5.57 2.30
CA ALA A 88 9.02 5.21 1.29
C ALA A 88 8.34 5.05 -0.07
N VAL A 89 9.18 4.88 -1.07
CA VAL A 89 8.78 4.56 -2.44
C VAL A 89 9.50 3.28 -2.85
N GLY A 90 8.75 2.33 -3.38
CA GLY A 90 9.33 1.15 -4.00
C GLY A 90 9.61 1.44 -5.48
N VAL A 91 10.84 1.22 -5.90
CA VAL A 91 11.25 1.42 -7.30
C VAL A 91 11.69 0.09 -7.87
N THR A 92 10.91 -0.44 -8.79
CA THR A 92 11.14 -1.75 -9.40
C THR A 92 11.04 -1.65 -10.91
N GLU A 93 11.39 -2.72 -11.59
CA GLU A 93 11.21 -2.84 -13.05
C GLU A 93 9.73 -2.73 -13.46
N ARG A 94 8.83 -3.05 -12.54
CA ARG A 94 7.38 -2.99 -12.77
C ARG A 94 6.78 -1.62 -12.53
N GLY A 95 7.56 -0.69 -11.99
CA GLY A 95 7.10 0.66 -11.75
C GLY A 95 7.42 1.16 -10.36
N ILE A 96 6.73 2.21 -9.97
CA ILE A 96 6.91 2.91 -8.70
C ILE A 96 5.69 2.69 -7.84
N PHE A 97 5.92 2.30 -6.58
CA PHE A 97 4.86 2.05 -5.60
C PHE A 97 5.06 2.97 -4.41
N LEU A 98 3.96 3.53 -3.90
CA LEU A 98 3.99 4.32 -2.67
C LEU A 98 3.82 3.35 -1.48
N LEU A 99 4.71 3.43 -0.50
CA LEU A 99 4.69 2.55 0.68
C LEU A 99 4.14 3.29 1.88
N TYR A 100 3.11 2.72 2.48
CA TYR A 100 2.38 3.30 3.61
C TYR A 100 2.49 2.50 4.88
#